data_95a47b29ed7f63f4c3198d0e5b7f1e03
#
_entry.id   95a47b29ed7f63f4c3198d0e5b7f1e03
#
_cell.length_a   1.000
_cell.length_b   1.000
_cell.length_c   1.000
_cell.angle_alpha   90.00
_cell.angle_beta   90.00
_cell.angle_gamma   90.00
#
_symmetry.space_group_name_H-M   'P 1'
#
loop_
_entity.id
_entity.type
_entity.pdbx_description
1 polymer ?
#
loop_
_entity_poly.entity_id
_entity_poly.type
_entity_poly.pdbx_seq_one_letter_code
_entity_poly.pdbx_strand_id
1 'polypeptide(L)'
;MAENPTTRAEAAPARSSQPWLHQHGKEIQAFGTVRQFPIALAYETRMYACQRLNQLLADTQILYALYKKHHWLMRGATFYQLHLLLDKHADEQLALVDKIAERVQTLGG
;
A
#
# COMPACT_ATOMS: atom_id res chain seq x y z
N MET A 1 10.38 -47.89 23.91
CA MET A 1 10.61 -46.80 22.93
C MET A 1 9.31 -46.02 22.81
N ALA A 2 9.26 -44.87 23.41
CA ALA A 2 8.06 -44.02 23.38
C ALA A 2 8.24 -42.96 22.31
N GLU A 3 7.35 -42.94 21.31
CA GLU A 3 7.30 -41.94 20.29
C GLU A 3 6.82 -40.62 20.89
N ASN A 4 7.57 -39.59 20.64
CA ASN A 4 7.30 -38.24 21.07
C ASN A 4 6.32 -37.59 20.04
N PRO A 5 5.08 -37.24 20.39
CA PRO A 5 4.21 -36.52 19.48
C PRO A 5 4.69 -35.06 19.38
N THR A 6 5.27 -34.75 18.25
CA THR A 6 5.59 -33.36 17.86
C THR A 6 4.30 -32.57 17.81
N THR A 7 4.00 -31.81 18.86
CA THR A 7 2.92 -30.84 18.90
C THR A 7 3.23 -29.76 17.85
N ARG A 8 2.54 -29.89 16.73
CA ARG A 8 2.46 -28.83 15.70
C ARG A 8 1.85 -27.62 16.39
N ALA A 9 2.66 -26.61 16.65
CA ALA A 9 2.18 -25.34 17.15
C ALA A 9 1.14 -24.81 16.17
N GLU A 10 -0.12 -24.78 16.60
CA GLU A 10 -1.23 -24.19 15.88
C GLU A 10 -0.92 -22.71 15.73
N ALA A 11 -0.70 -22.26 14.51
CA ALA A 11 -0.43 -20.86 14.21
C ALA A 11 -1.62 -20.04 14.72
N ALA A 12 -1.36 -19.05 15.56
CA ALA A 12 -2.39 -18.13 16.03
C ALA A 12 -3.16 -17.56 14.83
N PRO A 13 -4.49 -17.47 14.91
CA PRO A 13 -5.30 -16.95 13.80
C PRO A 13 -4.79 -15.56 13.42
N ALA A 14 -4.51 -15.36 12.14
CA ALA A 14 -4.12 -14.07 11.60
C ALA A 14 -5.13 -13.02 12.03
N ARG A 15 -4.67 -11.95 12.69
CA ARG A 15 -5.54 -10.85 13.09
C ARG A 15 -6.19 -10.30 11.85
N SER A 16 -7.52 -10.27 11.81
CA SER A 16 -8.27 -9.65 10.73
C SER A 16 -7.80 -8.20 10.55
N SER A 17 -7.40 -7.87 9.33
CA SER A 17 -7.00 -6.50 8.95
C SER A 17 -8.19 -5.57 8.76
N GLN A 18 -9.42 -6.09 8.93
CA GLN A 18 -10.63 -5.30 8.73
C GLN A 18 -10.84 -4.29 9.84
N PRO A 19 -11.21 -3.04 9.51
CA PRO A 19 -11.54 -2.04 10.52
C PRO A 19 -12.77 -2.48 11.34
N TRP A 20 -12.84 -2.03 12.59
CA TRP A 20 -13.92 -2.30 13.57
C TRP A 20 -15.26 -1.64 13.17
N LEU A 21 -15.62 -1.66 11.92
CA LEU A 21 -16.84 -1.11 11.36
C LEU A 21 -17.81 -2.26 11.14
N HIS A 22 -18.44 -2.83 12.09
CA HIS A 22 -19.55 -3.83 12.01
C HIS A 22 -19.83 -4.45 10.61
N GLN A 23 -18.83 -4.47 9.76
CA GLN A 23 -18.91 -5.05 8.42
C GLN A 23 -18.60 -6.55 8.52
N HIS A 24 -19.60 -7.36 8.22
CA HIS A 24 -19.50 -8.82 8.21
C HIS A 24 -19.06 -9.34 6.82
N GLY A 25 -17.96 -8.80 6.29
CA GLY A 25 -17.34 -9.31 5.08
C GLY A 25 -16.40 -10.47 5.38
N LYS A 26 -16.41 -11.51 4.54
CA LYS A 26 -15.39 -12.55 4.61
C LYS A 26 -14.08 -12.00 4.07
N GLU A 27 -13.00 -12.16 4.83
CA GLU A 27 -11.65 -11.85 4.32
C GLU A 27 -11.32 -12.76 3.14
N ILE A 28 -11.03 -12.17 1.98
CA ILE A 28 -10.72 -12.89 0.74
C ILE A 28 -9.21 -13.00 0.49
N GLN A 29 -8.42 -12.17 1.17
CA GLN A 29 -6.97 -12.15 1.10
C GLN A 29 -6.41 -11.60 2.42
N ALA A 30 -5.50 -12.33 3.04
CA ALA A 30 -4.84 -11.85 4.25
C ALA A 30 -3.88 -10.69 3.94
N PHE A 31 -3.82 -9.71 4.84
CA PHE A 31 -2.89 -8.58 4.72
C PHE A 31 -1.44 -9.05 4.55
N GLY A 32 -0.71 -8.40 3.64
CA GLY A 32 0.69 -8.71 3.36
C GLY A 32 0.92 -10.00 2.56
N THR A 33 -0.12 -10.59 2.00
CA THR A 33 -0.03 -11.77 1.12
C THR A 33 -0.20 -11.39 -0.34
N VAL A 34 0.19 -12.30 -1.23
CA VAL A 34 0.04 -12.18 -2.68
C VAL A 34 -0.79 -13.32 -3.19
N ARG A 35 -1.82 -13.03 -4.00
CA ARG A 35 -2.70 -14.06 -4.59
C ARG A 35 -1.95 -14.89 -5.62
N GLN A 36 -2.32 -16.16 -5.71
CA GLN A 36 -1.88 -17.04 -6.79
C GLN A 36 -2.71 -16.79 -8.05
N PHE A 37 -2.04 -16.50 -9.16
CA PHE A 37 -2.65 -16.48 -10.49
C PHE A 37 -1.56 -16.63 -11.57
N PRO A 38 -1.94 -16.98 -12.81
CA PRO A 38 -1.00 -17.44 -13.83
C PRO A 38 -0.22 -16.28 -14.46
N ILE A 39 0.77 -15.76 -13.76
CA ILE A 39 1.77 -14.84 -14.31
C ILE A 39 3.16 -15.45 -14.19
N ALA A 40 4.05 -15.10 -15.13
CA ALA A 40 5.38 -15.69 -15.25
C ALA A 40 6.42 -15.15 -14.23
N LEU A 41 5.95 -14.68 -13.05
CA LEU A 41 6.80 -14.23 -11.96
C LEU A 41 6.65 -15.14 -10.74
N ALA A 42 7.79 -15.54 -10.15
CA ALA A 42 7.81 -16.34 -8.95
C ALA A 42 7.08 -15.63 -7.79
N TYR A 43 6.49 -16.42 -6.89
CA TYR A 43 5.76 -15.93 -5.73
C TYR A 43 6.60 -14.97 -4.87
N GLU A 44 7.84 -15.37 -4.56
CA GLU A 44 8.76 -14.60 -3.71
C GLU A 44 9.12 -13.25 -4.35
N THR A 45 9.31 -13.24 -5.67
CA THR A 45 9.56 -12.00 -6.43
C THR A 45 8.38 -11.05 -6.34
N ARG A 46 7.15 -11.57 -6.48
CA ARG A 46 5.92 -10.78 -6.38
C ARG A 46 5.71 -10.25 -4.96
N MET A 47 5.93 -11.09 -3.95
CA MET A 47 5.87 -10.69 -2.54
C MET A 47 6.82 -9.52 -2.25
N TYR A 48 8.09 -9.66 -2.64
CA TYR A 48 9.09 -8.61 -2.44
C TYR A 48 8.70 -7.32 -3.18
N ALA A 49 8.28 -7.44 -4.44
CA ALA A 49 7.86 -6.28 -5.23
C ALA A 49 6.65 -5.57 -4.61
N CYS A 50 5.62 -6.30 -4.18
CA CYS A 50 4.45 -5.72 -3.52
C CYS A 50 4.82 -5.00 -2.22
N GLN A 51 5.70 -5.56 -1.39
CA GLN A 51 6.17 -4.90 -0.18
C GLN A 51 6.84 -3.56 -0.48
N ARG A 52 7.72 -3.51 -1.49
CA ARG A 52 8.42 -2.28 -1.90
C ARG A 52 7.47 -1.26 -2.52
N LEU A 53 6.56 -1.72 -3.36
CA LEU A 53 5.56 -0.84 -3.98
C LEU A 53 4.58 -0.27 -2.95
N ASN A 54 4.16 -1.04 -1.95
CA ASN A 54 3.30 -0.54 -0.88
C ASN A 54 4.01 0.53 -0.04
N GLN A 55 5.31 0.38 0.25
CA GLN A 55 6.09 1.43 0.91
C GLN A 55 6.15 2.68 0.03
N LEU A 56 6.50 2.52 -1.24
CA LEU A 56 6.55 3.63 -2.19
C LEU A 56 5.19 4.32 -2.34
N LEU A 57 4.09 3.56 -2.35
CA LEU A 57 2.72 4.07 -2.38
C LEU A 57 2.43 4.96 -1.17
N ALA A 58 2.76 4.49 0.03
CA ALA A 58 2.58 5.26 1.25
C ALA A 58 3.41 6.56 1.24
N ASP A 59 4.68 6.49 0.85
CA ASP A 59 5.57 7.64 0.76
C ASP A 59 5.04 8.67 -0.27
N THR A 60 4.55 8.21 -1.42
CA THR A 60 4.01 9.08 -2.47
C THR A 60 2.70 9.75 -2.04
N GLN A 61 1.83 9.04 -1.31
CA GLN A 61 0.61 9.61 -0.74
C GLN A 61 0.93 10.70 0.30
N ILE A 62 1.92 10.48 1.15
CA ILE A 62 2.37 11.48 2.12
C ILE A 62 2.95 12.70 1.39
N LEU A 63 3.74 12.49 0.35
CA LEU A 63 4.33 13.57 -0.45
C LEU A 63 3.24 14.40 -1.14
N TYR A 64 2.22 13.75 -1.72
CA TYR A 64 1.03 14.43 -2.24
C TYR A 64 0.37 15.33 -1.18
N ALA A 65 0.12 14.78 0.01
CA ALA A 65 -0.50 15.52 1.10
C ALA A 65 0.35 16.73 1.54
N LEU A 66 1.69 16.60 1.55
CA LEU A 66 2.61 17.69 1.86
C LEU A 66 2.57 18.80 0.80
N TYR A 67 2.53 18.46 -0.49
CA TYR A 67 2.37 19.46 -1.56
C TYR A 67 1.04 20.22 -1.41
N LYS A 68 -0.06 19.52 -1.16
CA LYS A 68 -1.37 20.16 -0.93
C LYS A 68 -1.37 21.04 0.32
N LYS A 69 -0.77 20.58 1.42
CA LYS A 69 -0.63 21.38 2.63
C LYS A 69 0.11 22.69 2.35
N HIS A 70 1.25 22.62 1.69
CA HIS A 70 2.04 23.81 1.38
C HIS A 70 1.35 24.72 0.36
N HIS A 71 0.67 24.16 -0.64
CA HIS A 71 -0.17 24.90 -1.56
C HIS A 71 -1.21 25.77 -0.83
N TRP A 72 -1.88 25.22 0.18
CA TRP A 72 -2.87 25.98 0.97
C TRP A 72 -2.24 27.06 1.88
N LEU A 73 -1.00 26.88 2.29
CA LEU A 73 -0.32 27.77 3.22
C LEU A 73 0.48 28.90 2.55
N MET A 74 0.61 28.88 1.22
CA MET A 74 1.38 29.88 0.48
C MET A 74 0.85 31.30 0.70
N ARG A 75 1.77 32.24 0.94
CA ARG A 75 1.51 33.67 1.13
C ARG A 75 2.70 34.51 0.66
N GLY A 76 2.50 35.81 0.46
CA GLY A 76 3.56 36.75 0.14
C GLY A 76 3.69 37.07 -1.33
N ALA A 77 4.78 37.73 -1.72
CA ALA A 77 5.00 38.28 -3.07
C ALA A 77 5.07 37.17 -4.16
N THR A 78 5.51 35.99 -3.82
CA THR A 78 5.62 34.81 -4.72
C THR A 78 4.46 33.84 -4.57
N PHE A 79 3.38 34.25 -3.90
CA PHE A 79 2.23 33.39 -3.60
C PHE A 79 1.73 32.66 -4.85
N TYR A 80 1.41 33.38 -5.92
CA TYR A 80 0.72 32.81 -7.08
C TYR A 80 1.55 31.74 -7.79
N GLN A 81 2.82 32.02 -8.04
CA GLN A 81 3.73 31.11 -8.73
C GLN A 81 3.95 29.82 -7.92
N LEU A 82 4.19 29.95 -6.62
CA LEU A 82 4.40 28.78 -5.75
C LEU A 82 3.12 28.01 -5.51
N HIS A 83 2.00 28.66 -5.37
CA HIS A 83 0.68 28.04 -5.25
C HIS A 83 0.36 27.15 -6.46
N LEU A 84 0.54 27.66 -7.67
CA LEU A 84 0.35 26.88 -8.90
C LEU A 84 1.38 25.75 -9.06
N LEU A 85 2.64 26.01 -8.74
CA LEU A 85 3.70 24.99 -8.83
C LEU A 85 3.45 23.82 -7.89
N LEU A 86 3.07 24.10 -6.64
CA LEU A 86 2.78 23.06 -5.65
C LEU A 86 1.54 22.24 -6.01
N ASP A 87 0.54 22.88 -6.61
CA ASP A 87 -0.65 22.17 -7.10
C ASP A 87 -0.30 21.22 -8.25
N LYS A 88 0.48 21.70 -9.21
CA LYS A 88 1.00 20.87 -10.31
C LYS A 88 1.78 19.65 -9.77
N HIS A 89 2.68 19.87 -8.81
CA HIS A 89 3.45 18.76 -8.21
C HIS A 89 2.55 17.78 -7.46
N ALA A 90 1.50 18.27 -6.79
CA ALA A 90 0.51 17.39 -6.17
C ALA A 90 -0.20 16.51 -7.20
N ASP A 91 -0.65 17.06 -8.31
CA ASP A 91 -1.30 16.30 -9.39
C ASP A 91 -0.36 15.24 -9.98
N GLU A 92 0.91 15.57 -10.17
CA GLU A 92 1.93 14.61 -10.62
C GLU A 92 2.11 13.45 -9.62
N GLN A 93 2.10 13.73 -8.31
CA GLN A 93 2.16 12.67 -7.28
C GLN A 93 0.88 11.82 -7.29
N LEU A 94 -0.28 12.42 -7.44
CA LEU A 94 -1.55 11.67 -7.49
C LEU A 94 -1.58 10.68 -8.65
N ALA A 95 -1.08 11.07 -9.82
CA ALA A 95 -0.94 10.18 -10.97
C ALA A 95 0.04 9.02 -10.73
N LEU A 96 1.08 9.21 -9.90
CA LEU A 96 2.00 8.15 -9.49
C LEU A 96 1.36 7.20 -8.47
N VAL A 97 0.60 7.72 -7.51
CA VAL A 97 -0.16 6.92 -6.53
C VAL A 97 -1.05 5.90 -7.24
N ASP A 98 -1.82 6.35 -8.23
CA ASP A 98 -2.70 5.49 -9.02
C ASP A 98 -1.93 4.37 -9.72
N LYS A 99 -0.88 4.69 -10.45
CA LYS A 99 -0.05 3.72 -11.17
C LYS A 99 0.63 2.70 -10.23
N ILE A 100 1.09 3.14 -9.06
CA ILE A 100 1.74 2.26 -8.09
C ILE A 100 0.71 1.29 -7.49
N ALA A 101 -0.47 1.81 -7.08
CA ALA A 101 -1.55 1.00 -6.53
C ALA A 101 -2.04 -0.07 -7.52
N GLU A 102 -2.27 0.31 -8.77
CA GLU A 102 -2.64 -0.64 -9.83
C GLU A 102 -1.55 -1.69 -10.08
N ARG A 103 -0.27 -1.29 -9.99
CA ARG A 103 0.85 -2.24 -10.13
C ARG A 103 0.86 -3.27 -9.00
N VAL A 104 0.59 -2.88 -7.77
CA VAL A 104 0.43 -3.81 -6.64
C VAL A 104 -0.67 -4.83 -6.96
N GLN A 105 -1.83 -4.38 -7.42
CA GLN A 105 -2.95 -5.25 -7.82
C GLN A 105 -2.57 -6.22 -8.94
N THR A 106 -1.86 -5.77 -9.97
CA THR A 106 -1.42 -6.63 -11.08
C THR A 106 -0.41 -7.70 -10.67
N LEU A 107 0.27 -7.53 -9.55
CA LEU A 107 1.17 -8.53 -8.96
C LEU A 107 0.46 -9.46 -7.97
N GLY A 108 -0.80 -9.21 -7.66
CA GLY A 108 -1.61 -10.03 -6.76
C GLY A 108 -1.61 -9.55 -5.31
N GLY A 109 -1.04 -8.38 -5.03
CA GLY A 109 -1.02 -7.76 -3.70
C GLY A 109 -2.33 -7.06 -3.35
#